data_a744c6306036a2eb4e4bc4c49742070c
#
_entry.id   a744c6306036a2eb4e4bc4c49742070c
#
_cell.length_a   1.000
_cell.length_b   1.000
_cell.length_c   1.000
_cell.angle_alpha   90.00
_cell.angle_beta   90.00
_cell.angle_gamma   90.00
#
_symmetry.space_group_name_H-M   'P 1'
#
loop_
_entity.id
_entity.type
_entity.pdbx_description
1 polymer ?
#
loop_
_entity_poly.entity_id
_entity_poly.type
_entity_poly.pdbx_seq_one_letter_code
_entity_poly.pdbx_strand_id
1 'polypeptide(L)'
;MRRTTVITIVVALIAGLAGIALMPRVARLGAQTTGDADLAGAARAAVRDPSGHRGLAVALVENGRIRTAGLGDRDRTGQPVEPGTSFEIGSVTKALTGMLLADQAAAGVVRPDDPLGATWPAVTGPARNVTLAELASHRAGLPRLAPDGILGWARILWSNVSGGNPYAGQDTDAIRSAADRVTPDHDERGEVHYSNLGPSVLGHALAARAGVAYADLLRARLLQPLGMDATVIATHADDLPAGRAHGGRASGRPLDTWSGVGYAPAGVGPWSTAEDLGRLAAATLAGTAPGADATTARFREDGNSHIGYGWFTTRHGDHEVVWHNGATGGFRSYIGLERATGRAVVVLGNTDKGVEPIGLRLLGVPEKEAGEAAPVAPVWIGAGLAVAFTFLGGLSLLGTARRRELDRVTVVAAVVWAFAYLGLAHRMGDWSVVPVWLWPLGAGLSAAGATLALTRWSALPVVDARVPWRRLLSVASSLLAAVLAVAAVSD
;
A
#
# COMPACT_ATOMS: atom_id res chain seq x y z
N MET A 1 -18.10 -22.71 43.58
CA MET A 1 -16.81 -22.60 42.87
C MET A 1 -16.61 -23.61 41.73
N ARG A 2 -16.66 -24.91 41.94
CA ARG A 2 -16.40 -25.92 40.87
C ARG A 2 -17.31 -25.78 39.63
N ARG A 3 -18.64 -25.55 39.80
CA ARG A 3 -19.59 -25.43 38.67
C ARG A 3 -19.32 -24.20 37.78
N THR A 4 -19.06 -23.05 38.37
CA THR A 4 -18.70 -21.83 37.63
C THR A 4 -17.41 -22.00 36.84
N THR A 5 -16.38 -22.61 37.46
CA THR A 5 -15.09 -22.89 36.81
C THR A 5 -15.26 -23.79 35.59
N VAL A 6 -16.05 -24.88 35.72
CA VAL A 6 -16.32 -25.81 34.61
C VAL A 6 -17.04 -25.08 33.47
N ILE A 7 -18.08 -24.31 33.76
CA ILE A 7 -18.84 -23.54 32.75
C ILE A 7 -17.88 -22.56 32.02
N THR A 8 -17.06 -21.82 32.77
CA THR A 8 -16.11 -20.86 32.18
C THR A 8 -15.13 -21.56 31.25
N ILE A 9 -14.58 -22.71 31.62
CA ILE A 9 -13.66 -23.47 30.77
C ILE A 9 -14.37 -23.98 29.52
N VAL A 10 -15.56 -24.54 29.65
CA VAL A 10 -16.34 -25.05 28.50
C VAL A 10 -16.66 -23.91 27.50
N VAL A 11 -17.15 -22.77 28.01
CA VAL A 11 -17.46 -21.62 27.17
C VAL A 11 -16.20 -21.08 26.48
N ALA A 12 -15.07 -21.00 27.19
CA ALA A 12 -13.78 -20.57 26.61
C ALA A 12 -13.30 -21.51 25.50
N LEU A 13 -13.44 -22.83 25.69
CA LEU A 13 -13.08 -23.83 24.67
C LEU A 13 -14.00 -23.73 23.45
N ILE A 14 -15.32 -23.61 23.65
CA ILE A 14 -16.27 -23.44 22.54
C ILE A 14 -15.96 -22.15 21.75
N ALA A 15 -15.72 -21.04 22.44
CA ALA A 15 -15.36 -19.78 21.79
C ALA A 15 -14.02 -19.85 21.06
N GLY A 16 -13.02 -20.54 21.63
CA GLY A 16 -11.75 -20.79 20.98
C GLY A 16 -11.91 -21.66 19.72
N LEU A 17 -12.69 -22.73 19.79
CA LEU A 17 -12.97 -23.59 18.63
C LEU A 17 -13.77 -22.86 17.54
N ALA A 18 -14.79 -22.08 17.91
CA ALA A 18 -15.50 -21.21 16.96
C ALA A 18 -14.54 -20.15 16.36
N GLY A 19 -13.62 -19.63 17.18
CA GLY A 19 -12.58 -18.71 16.75
C GLY A 19 -11.66 -19.28 15.66
N ILE A 20 -11.43 -20.59 15.60
CA ILE A 20 -10.63 -21.21 14.52
C ILE A 20 -11.28 -20.98 13.14
N ALA A 21 -12.61 -21.03 13.06
CA ALA A 21 -13.33 -20.78 11.81
C ALA A 21 -13.24 -19.31 11.35
N LEU A 22 -13.07 -18.39 12.29
CA LEU A 22 -13.03 -16.93 12.09
C LEU A 22 -11.62 -16.35 12.14
N MET A 23 -10.59 -17.18 12.32
CA MET A 23 -9.21 -16.69 12.44
C MET A 23 -8.74 -16.01 11.13
N PRO A 24 -7.83 -15.04 11.23
CA PRO A 24 -7.23 -14.39 10.06
C PRO A 24 -6.64 -15.41 9.08
N ARG A 25 -6.85 -15.19 7.79
CA ARG A 25 -6.33 -16.06 6.73
C ARG A 25 -5.27 -15.31 5.96
N VAL A 26 -4.01 -15.61 6.20
CA VAL A 26 -2.87 -15.05 5.46
C VAL A 26 -3.00 -15.40 3.97
N ALA A 27 -2.76 -14.43 3.11
CA ALA A 27 -2.70 -14.67 1.68
C ALA A 27 -1.58 -15.69 1.38
N ARG A 28 -1.78 -16.55 0.39
CA ARG A 28 -0.77 -17.51 -0.05
C ARG A 28 -0.83 -17.67 -1.55
N LEU A 29 0.34 -17.65 -2.19
CA LEU A 29 0.45 -17.84 -3.63
C LEU A 29 -0.03 -19.23 -4.02
N GLY A 30 -1.10 -19.28 -4.81
CA GLY A 30 -1.69 -20.53 -5.33
C GLY A 30 -0.76 -21.26 -6.30
N ALA A 31 -1.13 -22.50 -6.63
CA ALA A 31 -0.36 -23.34 -7.55
C ALA A 31 -0.57 -22.98 -9.03
N GLN A 32 -1.64 -22.26 -9.35
CA GLN A 32 -2.03 -21.91 -10.72
C GLN A 32 -0.94 -21.10 -11.43
N THR A 33 -0.76 -21.35 -12.72
CA THR A 33 0.14 -20.59 -13.61
C THR A 33 -0.52 -20.41 -14.97
N THR A 34 -0.22 -19.29 -15.63
CA THR A 34 -0.70 -18.95 -16.97
C THR A 34 0.42 -18.31 -17.79
N GLY A 35 0.26 -18.20 -19.09
CA GLY A 35 1.23 -17.59 -19.98
C GLY A 35 2.45 -18.48 -20.25
N ASP A 36 3.65 -17.90 -20.32
CA ASP A 36 4.91 -18.60 -20.61
C ASP A 36 5.28 -19.53 -19.43
N ALA A 37 5.33 -20.84 -19.70
CA ALA A 37 5.53 -21.86 -18.67
C ALA A 37 6.93 -21.81 -18.03
N ASP A 38 7.95 -21.52 -18.83
CA ASP A 38 9.35 -21.44 -18.34
C ASP A 38 9.51 -20.22 -17.43
N LEU A 39 8.95 -19.07 -17.85
CA LEU A 39 8.96 -17.88 -17.02
C LEU A 39 8.13 -18.07 -15.74
N ALA A 40 6.97 -18.73 -15.81
CA ALA A 40 6.17 -19.07 -14.63
C ALA A 40 6.96 -19.93 -13.65
N GLY A 41 7.68 -20.94 -14.15
CA GLY A 41 8.58 -21.80 -13.37
C GLY A 41 9.69 -20.99 -12.69
N ALA A 42 10.38 -20.13 -13.46
CA ALA A 42 11.45 -19.27 -12.96
C ALA A 42 10.93 -18.27 -11.91
N ALA A 43 9.78 -17.63 -12.17
CA ALA A 43 9.16 -16.70 -11.24
C ALA A 43 8.75 -17.39 -9.93
N ARG A 44 8.17 -18.60 -10.01
CA ARG A 44 7.83 -19.39 -8.82
C ARG A 44 9.07 -19.78 -8.01
N ALA A 45 10.16 -20.12 -8.66
CA ALA A 45 11.44 -20.39 -7.98
C ALA A 45 12.04 -19.14 -7.34
N ALA A 46 11.82 -17.97 -7.93
CA ALA A 46 12.25 -16.68 -7.38
C ALA A 46 11.44 -16.25 -6.15
N VAL A 47 10.21 -16.78 -5.97
CA VAL A 47 9.41 -16.58 -4.75
C VAL A 47 9.88 -17.55 -3.67
N ARG A 48 10.69 -17.08 -2.72
CA ARG A 48 11.21 -17.91 -1.62
C ARG A 48 10.16 -18.25 -0.57
N ASP A 49 9.33 -17.25 -0.21
CA ASP A 49 8.21 -17.43 0.70
C ASP A 49 6.89 -17.10 0.01
N PRO A 50 6.05 -18.11 -0.29
CA PRO A 50 4.74 -17.90 -0.92
C PRO A 50 3.69 -17.29 0.03
N SER A 51 3.97 -17.23 1.34
CA SER A 51 3.08 -16.61 2.33
C SER A 51 3.05 -15.10 2.13
N GLY A 52 1.87 -14.52 2.23
CA GLY A 52 1.65 -13.08 2.02
C GLY A 52 1.47 -12.66 0.56
N HIS A 53 1.79 -13.49 -0.43
CA HIS A 53 1.42 -13.27 -1.82
C HIS A 53 0.10 -13.99 -2.14
N ARG A 54 -0.70 -13.43 -3.06
CA ARG A 54 -1.90 -14.10 -3.59
C ARG A 54 -1.74 -14.40 -5.07
N GLY A 55 -1.47 -13.37 -5.86
CA GLY A 55 -1.25 -13.45 -7.29
C GLY A 55 -0.13 -12.52 -7.73
N LEU A 56 0.61 -12.96 -8.74
CA LEU A 56 1.70 -12.23 -9.35
C LEU A 56 1.55 -12.24 -10.87
N ALA A 57 1.78 -11.11 -11.52
CA ALA A 57 2.01 -11.05 -12.97
C ALA A 57 3.45 -10.62 -13.22
N VAL A 58 4.14 -11.31 -14.12
CA VAL A 58 5.56 -11.12 -14.41
C VAL A 58 5.77 -10.91 -15.90
N ALA A 59 6.61 -9.95 -16.27
CA ALA A 59 7.19 -9.87 -17.61
C ALA A 59 8.71 -9.94 -17.51
N LEU A 60 9.32 -10.63 -18.46
CA LEU A 60 10.77 -10.69 -18.66
C LEU A 60 11.08 -10.29 -20.09
N VAL A 61 11.95 -9.31 -20.23
CA VAL A 61 12.49 -8.85 -21.51
C VAL A 61 13.90 -9.40 -21.66
N GLU A 62 14.14 -10.14 -22.74
CA GLU A 62 15.47 -10.65 -23.11
C GLU A 62 15.61 -10.58 -24.62
N ASN A 63 16.70 -10.01 -25.11
CA ASN A 63 16.99 -9.87 -26.55
C ASN A 63 15.83 -9.19 -27.32
N GLY A 64 15.19 -8.18 -26.71
CA GLY A 64 14.04 -7.47 -27.28
C GLY A 64 12.71 -8.24 -27.27
N ARG A 65 12.70 -9.52 -26.85
CA ARG A 65 11.49 -10.33 -26.72
C ARG A 65 10.88 -10.19 -25.32
N ILE A 66 9.57 -9.96 -25.26
CA ILE A 66 8.79 -9.92 -24.03
C ILE A 66 8.12 -11.27 -23.83
N ARG A 67 8.35 -11.89 -22.67
CA ARG A 67 7.59 -13.06 -22.20
C ARG A 67 6.80 -12.65 -20.96
N THR A 68 5.59 -13.18 -20.81
CA THR A 68 4.72 -12.85 -19.67
C THR A 68 4.14 -14.11 -19.04
N ALA A 69 3.98 -14.09 -17.72
CA ALA A 69 3.38 -15.19 -16.97
C ALA A 69 2.56 -14.65 -15.79
N GLY A 70 1.50 -15.37 -15.43
CA GLY A 70 0.72 -15.20 -14.24
C GLY A 70 0.90 -16.34 -13.25
N LEU A 71 0.88 -16.04 -11.94
CA LEU A 71 0.96 -17.01 -10.85
C LEU A 71 -0.12 -16.72 -9.81
N GLY A 72 -0.78 -17.77 -9.31
CA GLY A 72 -1.79 -17.66 -8.26
C GLY A 72 -3.06 -16.97 -8.72
N ASP A 73 -3.76 -16.30 -7.79
CA ASP A 73 -5.13 -15.84 -7.98
C ASP A 73 -5.21 -14.31 -8.06
N ARG A 74 -5.96 -13.80 -9.06
CA ARG A 74 -6.21 -12.36 -9.22
C ARG A 74 -7.16 -11.79 -8.16
N ASP A 75 -7.97 -12.65 -7.56
CA ASP A 75 -9.00 -12.29 -6.60
C ASP A 75 -9.19 -13.38 -5.52
N ARG A 76 -10.21 -13.22 -4.67
CA ARG A 76 -10.53 -14.19 -3.59
C ARG A 76 -11.44 -15.34 -4.05
N THR A 77 -11.89 -15.34 -5.30
CA THR A 77 -12.75 -16.38 -5.87
C THR A 77 -11.94 -17.49 -6.54
N GLY A 78 -10.60 -17.35 -6.59
CA GLY A 78 -9.69 -18.33 -7.18
C GLY A 78 -9.56 -18.19 -8.71
N GLN A 79 -9.93 -17.03 -9.26
CA GLN A 79 -9.67 -16.76 -10.67
C GLN A 79 -8.18 -16.54 -10.90
N PRO A 80 -7.55 -17.20 -11.90
CA PRO A 80 -6.11 -17.10 -12.10
C PRO A 80 -5.68 -15.68 -12.50
N VAL A 81 -4.45 -15.34 -12.16
CA VAL A 81 -3.75 -14.19 -12.77
C VAL A 81 -3.38 -14.58 -14.19
N GLU A 82 -3.77 -13.76 -15.16
CA GLU A 82 -3.42 -13.92 -16.58
C GLU A 82 -2.43 -12.83 -17.03
N PRO A 83 -1.72 -12.99 -18.16
CA PRO A 83 -0.81 -11.97 -18.69
C PRO A 83 -1.43 -10.59 -18.86
N GLY A 84 -2.73 -10.53 -19.23
CA GLY A 84 -3.51 -9.30 -19.38
C GLY A 84 -4.21 -8.81 -18.12
N THR A 85 -4.02 -9.45 -16.97
CA THR A 85 -4.61 -8.97 -15.71
C THR A 85 -3.98 -7.64 -15.32
N SER A 86 -4.82 -6.62 -15.08
CA SER A 86 -4.38 -5.28 -14.66
C SER A 86 -4.19 -5.21 -13.15
N PHE A 87 -3.16 -4.48 -12.72
CA PHE A 87 -2.81 -4.20 -11.33
C PHE A 87 -2.62 -2.70 -11.12
N GLU A 88 -2.86 -2.19 -9.92
CA GLU A 88 -2.38 -0.85 -9.56
C GLU A 88 -0.85 -0.84 -9.56
N ILE A 89 -0.26 0.10 -10.30
CA ILE A 89 1.21 0.18 -10.43
C ILE A 89 1.85 1.12 -9.42
N GLY A 90 1.04 1.88 -8.69
CA GLY A 90 1.53 2.78 -7.65
C GLY A 90 2.65 3.68 -8.16
N SER A 91 3.70 3.82 -7.37
CA SER A 91 4.79 4.76 -7.64
C SER A 91 5.63 4.47 -8.89
N VAL A 92 5.49 3.32 -9.57
CA VAL A 92 6.07 3.14 -10.92
C VAL A 92 5.62 4.26 -11.87
N THR A 93 4.46 4.85 -11.62
CA THR A 93 3.96 6.03 -12.34
C THR A 93 4.89 7.24 -12.27
N LYS A 94 5.69 7.39 -11.19
CA LYS A 94 6.66 8.48 -11.10
C LYS A 94 7.74 8.38 -12.17
N ALA A 95 8.13 7.16 -12.52
CA ALA A 95 9.01 6.89 -13.65
C ALA A 95 8.40 7.38 -14.96
N LEU A 96 7.09 7.11 -15.19
CA LEU A 96 6.35 7.60 -16.35
C LEU A 96 6.26 9.14 -16.35
N THR A 97 6.01 9.76 -15.19
CA THR A 97 5.98 11.23 -15.06
C THR A 97 7.35 11.86 -15.33
N GLY A 98 8.43 11.21 -14.88
CA GLY A 98 9.81 11.63 -15.21
C GLY A 98 10.11 11.51 -16.71
N MET A 99 9.62 10.44 -17.35
CA MET A 99 9.74 10.29 -18.82
C MET A 99 8.97 11.37 -19.58
N LEU A 100 7.79 11.79 -19.09
CA LEU A 100 7.07 12.93 -19.67
C LEU A 100 7.90 14.23 -19.58
N LEU A 101 8.58 14.48 -18.46
CA LEU A 101 9.48 15.63 -18.34
C LEU A 101 10.59 15.55 -19.40
N ALA A 102 11.26 14.41 -19.51
CA ALA A 102 12.36 14.22 -20.46
C ALA A 102 11.89 14.32 -21.93
N ASP A 103 10.69 13.79 -22.25
CA ASP A 103 10.07 13.87 -23.57
C ASP A 103 9.71 15.32 -23.94
N GLN A 104 9.07 16.05 -23.04
CA GLN A 104 8.75 17.46 -23.28
C GLN A 104 10.00 18.34 -23.35
N ALA A 105 11.05 17.99 -22.60
CA ALA A 105 12.34 18.68 -22.69
C ALA A 105 13.01 18.43 -24.05
N ALA A 106 13.02 17.21 -24.54
CA ALA A 106 13.53 16.87 -25.87
C ALA A 106 12.75 17.57 -27.00
N ALA A 107 11.44 17.76 -26.80
CA ALA A 107 10.60 18.53 -27.72
C ALA A 107 10.74 20.05 -27.58
N GLY A 108 11.54 20.56 -26.66
CA GLY A 108 11.73 22.00 -26.42
C GLY A 108 10.52 22.72 -25.80
N VAL A 109 9.56 22.00 -25.25
CA VAL A 109 8.33 22.53 -24.61
C VAL A 109 8.64 23.12 -23.24
N VAL A 110 9.52 22.46 -22.49
CA VAL A 110 10.02 22.87 -21.17
C VAL A 110 11.51 22.59 -21.07
N ARG A 111 12.17 23.18 -20.07
CA ARG A 111 13.54 22.84 -19.67
C ARG A 111 13.52 22.24 -18.27
N PRO A 112 14.33 21.20 -17.96
CA PRO A 112 14.38 20.62 -16.62
C PRO A 112 14.66 21.66 -15.51
N ASP A 113 15.42 22.70 -15.83
CA ASP A 113 15.76 23.77 -14.90
C ASP A 113 14.73 24.90 -14.85
N ASP A 114 13.64 24.80 -15.63
CA ASP A 114 12.58 25.79 -15.54
C ASP A 114 11.93 25.75 -14.14
N PRO A 115 11.70 26.94 -13.55
CA PRO A 115 11.00 26.99 -12.28
C PRO A 115 9.52 26.61 -12.45
N LEU A 116 8.94 25.97 -11.45
CA LEU A 116 7.55 25.52 -11.43
C LEU A 116 6.58 26.66 -11.81
N GLY A 117 6.77 27.86 -11.26
CA GLY A 117 5.89 29.00 -11.54
C GLY A 117 5.94 29.51 -12.98
N ALA A 118 7.02 29.24 -13.74
CA ALA A 118 7.07 29.52 -15.17
C ALA A 118 6.30 28.46 -16.00
N THR A 119 6.29 27.22 -15.54
CA THR A 119 5.62 26.09 -16.21
C THR A 119 4.14 26.02 -15.84
N TRP A 120 3.81 26.30 -14.58
CA TRP A 120 2.44 26.34 -14.05
C TRP A 120 2.17 27.69 -13.35
N PRO A 121 1.82 28.77 -14.11
CA PRO A 121 1.67 30.13 -13.58
C PRO A 121 0.60 30.28 -12.47
N ALA A 122 -0.33 29.33 -12.37
CA ALA A 122 -1.32 29.30 -11.29
C ALA A 122 -0.71 28.98 -9.91
N VAL A 123 0.54 28.49 -9.86
CA VAL A 123 1.30 28.32 -8.61
C VAL A 123 2.04 29.60 -8.30
N THR A 124 1.64 30.27 -7.23
CA THR A 124 2.15 31.61 -6.84
C THR A 124 2.94 31.57 -5.53
N GLY A 125 2.79 30.51 -4.74
CA GLY A 125 3.41 30.33 -3.44
C GLY A 125 4.91 30.02 -3.44
N PRO A 126 5.50 29.68 -2.29
CA PRO A 126 6.95 29.49 -2.13
C PRO A 126 7.54 28.41 -3.02
N ALA A 127 6.77 27.34 -3.32
CA ALA A 127 7.24 26.26 -4.18
C ALA A 127 7.42 26.67 -5.66
N ARG A 128 6.95 27.85 -6.09
CA ARG A 128 7.10 28.35 -7.48
C ARG A 128 8.54 28.39 -8.00
N ASN A 129 9.52 28.46 -7.11
CA ASN A 129 10.92 28.57 -7.44
C ASN A 129 11.67 27.24 -7.47
N VAL A 130 11.00 26.10 -7.19
CA VAL A 130 11.62 24.78 -7.39
C VAL A 130 11.64 24.44 -8.87
N THR A 131 12.67 23.73 -9.33
CA THR A 131 12.79 23.36 -10.75
C THR A 131 12.03 22.06 -11.03
N LEU A 132 11.69 21.83 -12.30
CA LEU A 132 11.06 20.59 -12.73
C LEU A 132 11.97 19.38 -12.46
N ALA A 133 13.29 19.54 -12.62
CA ALA A 133 14.28 18.51 -12.30
C ALA A 133 14.29 18.16 -10.81
N GLU A 134 14.22 19.15 -9.91
CA GLU A 134 14.13 18.92 -8.46
C GLU A 134 12.85 18.15 -8.10
N LEU A 135 11.71 18.48 -8.72
CA LEU A 135 10.45 17.75 -8.52
C LEU A 135 10.54 16.29 -9.00
N ALA A 136 11.14 16.07 -10.18
CA ALA A 136 11.29 14.74 -10.78
C ALA A 136 12.27 13.84 -10.03
N SER A 137 13.25 14.41 -9.34
CA SER A 137 14.33 13.69 -8.65
C SER A 137 14.20 13.70 -7.12
N HIS A 138 13.03 14.07 -6.58
CA HIS A 138 12.79 14.14 -5.14
C HIS A 138 13.72 15.08 -4.36
N ARG A 139 14.21 16.15 -5.00
CA ARG A 139 15.19 17.08 -4.45
C ARG A 139 14.62 18.47 -4.19
N ALA A 140 13.31 18.62 -4.29
CA ALA A 140 12.62 19.90 -4.15
C ALA A 140 12.43 20.37 -2.69
N GLY A 141 12.83 19.59 -1.67
CA GLY A 141 12.54 19.89 -0.25
C GLY A 141 11.03 19.92 0.04
N LEU A 142 10.23 19.17 -0.72
CA LEU A 142 8.78 19.08 -0.53
C LEU A 142 8.41 17.87 0.37
N PRO A 143 7.43 18.03 1.26
CA PRO A 143 7.02 16.94 2.13
C PRO A 143 6.48 15.74 1.34
N ARG A 144 6.41 14.58 2.01
CA ARG A 144 5.90 13.36 1.39
C ARG A 144 4.47 13.50 0.87
N LEU A 145 3.60 14.20 1.62
CA LEU A 145 2.21 14.49 1.28
C LEU A 145 1.89 15.96 1.52
N ALA A 146 0.81 16.44 0.89
CA ALA A 146 0.26 17.76 1.19
C ALA A 146 -0.04 17.90 2.69
N PRO A 147 0.31 19.03 3.32
CA PRO A 147 0.02 19.27 4.73
C PRO A 147 -1.46 19.62 4.90
N ASP A 148 -2.30 18.62 5.14
CA ASP A 148 -3.76 18.77 5.32
C ASP A 148 -4.16 18.97 6.81
N GLY A 149 -3.21 19.24 7.69
CA GLY A 149 -3.45 19.42 9.11
C GLY A 149 -4.06 18.20 9.81
N ILE A 150 -4.82 18.43 10.87
CA ILE A 150 -5.41 17.37 11.70
C ILE A 150 -6.42 16.50 10.94
N LEU A 151 -7.15 17.08 9.98
CA LEU A 151 -8.14 16.37 9.17
C LEU A 151 -7.45 15.39 8.19
N GLY A 152 -6.31 15.76 7.64
CA GLY A 152 -5.50 14.88 6.82
C GLY A 152 -5.00 13.66 7.61
N TRP A 153 -4.50 13.87 8.81
CA TRP A 153 -4.11 12.79 9.71
C TRP A 153 -5.28 11.88 10.08
N ALA A 154 -6.45 12.45 10.39
CA ALA A 154 -7.64 11.67 10.70
C ALA A 154 -8.10 10.83 9.50
N ARG A 155 -8.04 11.38 8.27
CA ARG A 155 -8.35 10.64 7.03
C ARG A 155 -7.39 9.48 6.81
N ILE A 156 -6.08 9.69 6.96
CA ILE A 156 -5.06 8.64 6.83
C ILE A 156 -5.29 7.54 7.87
N LEU A 157 -5.53 7.91 9.13
CA LEU A 157 -5.81 6.95 10.18
C LEU A 157 -7.09 6.15 9.89
N TRP A 158 -8.16 6.83 9.48
CA TRP A 158 -9.41 6.18 9.11
C TRP A 158 -9.26 5.25 7.91
N SER A 159 -8.52 5.64 6.86
CA SER A 159 -8.26 4.78 5.71
C SER A 159 -7.48 3.52 6.09
N ASN A 160 -6.56 3.59 7.04
CA ASN A 160 -5.86 2.41 7.56
C ASN A 160 -6.81 1.45 8.30
N VAL A 161 -7.79 1.98 9.03
CA VAL A 161 -8.80 1.18 9.75
C VAL A 161 -9.85 0.64 8.78
N SER A 162 -10.42 1.48 7.92
CA SER A 162 -11.46 1.09 6.96
C SER A 162 -10.92 0.29 5.77
N GLY A 163 -9.67 0.44 5.40
CA GLY A 163 -9.08 -0.11 4.17
C GLY A 163 -9.30 0.76 2.94
N GLY A 164 -9.84 1.97 3.14
CA GLY A 164 -10.23 2.88 2.08
C GLY A 164 -9.06 3.64 1.45
N ASN A 165 -9.41 4.52 0.52
CA ASN A 165 -8.46 5.36 -0.21
C ASN A 165 -8.06 6.61 0.60
N PRO A 166 -6.80 6.76 1.04
CA PRO A 166 -6.34 7.92 1.81
C PRO A 166 -6.25 9.22 0.98
N TYR A 167 -6.32 9.11 -0.34
CA TYR A 167 -6.23 10.23 -1.29
C TYR A 167 -7.59 10.69 -1.81
N ALA A 168 -8.69 10.13 -1.29
CA ALA A 168 -10.03 10.51 -1.70
C ALA A 168 -10.27 12.03 -1.53
N GLY A 169 -10.85 12.67 -2.56
CA GLY A 169 -11.11 14.10 -2.59
C GLY A 169 -9.90 14.99 -2.85
N GLN A 170 -8.72 14.42 -3.13
CA GLN A 170 -7.56 15.20 -3.56
C GLN A 170 -7.58 15.33 -5.09
N ASP A 171 -7.90 16.53 -5.58
CA ASP A 171 -7.91 16.88 -7.01
C ASP A 171 -6.69 17.74 -7.40
N THR A 172 -6.66 18.20 -8.65
CA THR A 172 -5.59 19.08 -9.16
C THR A 172 -5.52 20.41 -8.40
N ASP A 173 -6.65 20.97 -8.00
CA ASP A 173 -6.68 22.23 -7.23
C ASP A 173 -6.16 22.04 -5.81
N ALA A 174 -6.40 20.89 -5.20
CA ALA A 174 -5.83 20.53 -3.90
C ALA A 174 -4.29 20.45 -3.99
N ILE A 175 -3.73 19.86 -5.06
CA ILE A 175 -2.28 19.79 -5.29
C ILE A 175 -1.71 21.18 -5.55
N ARG A 176 -2.35 21.99 -6.39
CA ARG A 176 -1.94 23.39 -6.64
C ARG A 176 -1.92 24.18 -5.33
N SER A 177 -3.01 24.10 -4.57
CA SER A 177 -3.11 24.79 -3.27
C SER A 177 -2.08 24.28 -2.26
N ALA A 178 -1.70 23.01 -2.31
CA ALA A 178 -0.61 22.48 -1.48
C ALA A 178 0.74 23.10 -1.90
N ALA A 179 1.02 23.19 -3.20
CA ALA A 179 2.23 23.83 -3.72
C ALA A 179 2.30 25.33 -3.34
N ASP A 180 1.14 26.01 -3.27
CA ASP A 180 1.07 27.41 -2.81
C ASP A 180 1.36 27.59 -1.33
N ARG A 181 0.99 26.61 -0.49
CA ARG A 181 1.15 26.69 0.98
C ARG A 181 2.49 26.17 1.49
N VAL A 182 3.10 25.22 0.77
CA VAL A 182 4.33 24.57 1.22
C VAL A 182 5.54 25.46 0.93
N THR A 183 6.31 25.74 1.98
CA THR A 183 7.66 26.27 1.83
C THR A 183 8.61 25.08 1.69
N PRO A 184 9.36 24.96 0.58
CA PRO A 184 10.39 23.94 0.44
C PRO A 184 11.38 24.00 1.62
N ASP A 185 11.68 22.87 2.21
CA ASP A 185 12.67 22.79 3.26
C ASP A 185 14.05 23.12 2.69
N HIS A 186 14.71 24.14 3.27
CA HIS A 186 15.98 24.62 2.78
C HIS A 186 17.11 23.60 2.97
N ASP A 187 17.06 22.85 4.06
CA ASP A 187 18.11 21.89 4.43
C ASP A 187 17.99 20.59 3.65
N GLU A 188 16.76 20.24 3.25
CA GLU A 188 16.46 19.05 2.43
C GLU A 188 16.52 19.34 0.92
N ARG A 189 16.42 20.60 0.50
CA ARG A 189 16.45 20.96 -0.93
C ARG A 189 17.84 20.72 -1.53
N GLY A 190 17.88 19.96 -2.60
CA GLY A 190 19.13 19.52 -3.23
C GLY A 190 19.51 18.09 -2.85
N GLU A 191 19.02 17.57 -1.71
CA GLU A 191 19.16 16.18 -1.28
C GLU A 191 17.94 15.35 -1.68
N VAL A 192 18.10 14.03 -1.82
CA VAL A 192 17.00 13.15 -2.24
C VAL A 192 16.13 12.77 -1.04
N HIS A 193 14.95 13.38 -0.94
CA HIS A 193 13.93 13.10 0.06
C HIS A 193 12.62 12.68 -0.62
N TYR A 194 12.27 11.40 -0.54
CA TYR A 194 11.14 10.84 -1.27
C TYR A 194 9.82 11.56 -0.98
N SER A 195 9.23 12.16 -2.02
CA SER A 195 7.98 12.90 -1.99
C SER A 195 6.96 12.32 -2.98
N ASN A 196 5.68 12.24 -2.59
CA ASN A 196 4.56 12.03 -3.51
C ASN A 196 4.04 13.37 -4.04
N LEU A 197 4.16 14.44 -3.24
CA LEU A 197 3.71 15.77 -3.64
C LEU A 197 4.52 16.29 -4.83
N GLY A 198 5.86 16.13 -4.81
CA GLY A 198 6.73 16.62 -5.89
C GLY A 198 6.34 16.11 -7.28
N PRO A 199 6.30 14.79 -7.54
CA PRO A 199 5.85 14.24 -8.81
C PRO A 199 4.40 14.59 -9.17
N SER A 200 3.50 14.74 -8.18
CA SER A 200 2.13 15.20 -8.43
C SER A 200 2.11 16.62 -8.98
N VAL A 201 2.84 17.53 -8.34
CA VAL A 201 3.00 18.92 -8.81
C VAL A 201 3.64 18.93 -10.19
N LEU A 202 4.71 18.15 -10.42
CA LEU A 202 5.37 18.03 -11.72
C LEU A 202 4.39 17.61 -12.82
N GLY A 203 3.68 16.51 -12.63
CA GLY A 203 2.77 15.98 -13.66
C GLY A 203 1.67 16.97 -14.02
N HIS A 204 1.08 17.65 -13.04
CA HIS A 204 0.09 18.69 -13.31
C HIS A 204 0.69 19.95 -13.94
N ALA A 205 1.93 20.31 -13.59
CA ALA A 205 2.63 21.42 -14.25
C ALA A 205 2.89 21.15 -15.75
N LEU A 206 3.36 19.92 -16.07
CA LEU A 206 3.56 19.49 -17.46
C LEU A 206 2.23 19.46 -18.24
N ALA A 207 1.17 18.99 -17.60
CA ALA A 207 -0.17 18.95 -18.17
C ALA A 207 -0.74 20.37 -18.42
N ALA A 208 -0.60 21.27 -17.44
CA ALA A 208 -0.98 22.67 -17.57
C ALA A 208 -0.23 23.38 -18.70
N ARG A 209 1.09 23.11 -18.85
CA ARG A 209 1.92 23.64 -19.95
C ARG A 209 1.46 23.13 -21.32
N ALA A 210 0.97 21.88 -21.38
CA ALA A 210 0.42 21.26 -22.58
C ALA A 210 -1.06 21.64 -22.85
N GLY A 211 -1.75 22.26 -21.89
CA GLY A 211 -3.16 22.65 -21.98
C GLY A 211 -4.16 21.47 -21.95
N VAL A 212 -3.78 20.32 -21.37
CA VAL A 212 -4.61 19.10 -21.28
C VAL A 212 -4.57 18.50 -19.89
N ALA A 213 -5.41 17.50 -19.60
CA ALA A 213 -5.31 16.74 -18.36
C ALA A 213 -4.06 15.84 -18.34
N TYR A 214 -3.55 15.52 -17.14
CA TYR A 214 -2.38 14.65 -16.99
C TYR A 214 -2.56 13.28 -17.64
N ALA A 215 -3.74 12.67 -17.48
CA ALA A 215 -4.04 11.37 -18.08
C ALA A 215 -3.97 11.40 -19.62
N ASP A 216 -4.47 12.48 -20.22
CA ASP A 216 -4.43 12.66 -21.68
C ASP A 216 -3.03 12.91 -22.18
N LEU A 217 -2.25 13.71 -21.45
CA LEU A 217 -0.85 13.96 -21.77
C LEU A 217 -0.04 12.66 -21.73
N LEU A 218 -0.17 11.89 -20.65
CA LEU A 218 0.52 10.62 -20.49
C LEU A 218 0.13 9.63 -21.60
N ARG A 219 -1.16 9.53 -21.88
CA ARG A 219 -1.67 8.66 -22.95
C ARG A 219 -1.06 9.04 -24.29
N ALA A 220 -1.14 10.32 -24.68
CA ALA A 220 -0.72 10.75 -26.01
C ALA A 220 0.80 10.70 -26.21
N ARG A 221 1.57 11.02 -25.17
CA ARG A 221 3.03 11.19 -25.30
C ARG A 221 3.79 9.90 -25.00
N LEU A 222 3.22 8.99 -24.20
CA LEU A 222 3.96 7.81 -23.74
C LEU A 222 3.20 6.51 -24.02
N LEU A 223 1.92 6.38 -23.57
CA LEU A 223 1.24 5.09 -23.63
C LEU A 223 0.91 4.67 -25.06
N GLN A 224 0.31 5.53 -25.87
CA GLN A 224 -0.02 5.24 -27.28
C GLN A 224 1.22 4.95 -28.13
N PRO A 225 2.31 5.75 -28.08
CA PRO A 225 3.53 5.44 -28.84
C PRO A 225 4.15 4.09 -28.51
N LEU A 226 3.95 3.60 -27.27
CA LEU A 226 4.47 2.31 -26.79
C LEU A 226 3.48 1.15 -26.94
N GLY A 227 2.25 1.40 -27.44
CA GLY A 227 1.20 0.40 -27.54
C GLY A 227 0.75 -0.14 -26.17
N MET A 228 0.77 0.70 -25.14
CA MET A 228 0.36 0.37 -23.77
C MET A 228 -1.16 0.57 -23.60
N ASP A 229 -1.95 -0.13 -24.41
CA ASP A 229 -3.40 0.13 -24.54
C ASP A 229 -4.21 -0.35 -23.34
N ALA A 230 -3.67 -1.29 -22.55
CA ALA A 230 -4.30 -1.78 -21.32
C ALA A 230 -3.94 -0.91 -20.10
N THR A 231 -3.08 0.10 -20.25
CA THR A 231 -2.69 1.02 -19.19
C THR A 231 -3.66 2.20 -19.12
N VAL A 232 -4.30 2.36 -17.97
CA VAL A 232 -5.29 3.41 -17.74
C VAL A 232 -5.01 4.18 -16.44
N ILE A 233 -5.52 5.41 -16.36
CA ILE A 233 -5.53 6.20 -15.14
C ILE A 233 -6.97 6.29 -14.65
N ALA A 234 -7.33 5.47 -13.65
CA ALA A 234 -8.64 5.46 -13.05
C ALA A 234 -8.79 6.68 -12.12
N THR A 235 -9.51 7.68 -12.55
CA THR A 235 -9.87 8.86 -11.76
C THR A 235 -11.15 8.65 -10.98
N HIS A 236 -12.01 7.76 -11.46
CA HIS A 236 -13.28 7.36 -10.85
C HIS A 236 -13.44 5.84 -10.84
N ALA A 237 -14.42 5.33 -10.11
CA ALA A 237 -14.67 3.89 -10.02
C ALA A 237 -15.03 3.25 -11.37
N ASP A 238 -15.71 3.98 -12.25
CA ASP A 238 -16.12 3.51 -13.57
C ASP A 238 -14.94 3.38 -14.56
N ASP A 239 -13.79 4.00 -14.25
CA ASP A 239 -12.59 3.91 -15.08
C ASP A 239 -11.78 2.62 -14.80
N LEU A 240 -12.17 1.85 -13.78
CA LEU A 240 -11.42 0.68 -13.34
C LEU A 240 -11.46 -0.44 -14.41
N PRO A 241 -10.31 -1.06 -14.75
CA PRO A 241 -10.26 -2.10 -15.76
C PRO A 241 -11.15 -3.31 -15.41
N ALA A 242 -11.87 -3.84 -16.38
CA ALA A 242 -12.58 -5.10 -16.21
C ALA A 242 -11.59 -6.26 -16.02
N GLY A 243 -11.92 -7.24 -15.17
CA GLY A 243 -11.07 -8.40 -14.93
C GLY A 243 -9.74 -8.08 -14.23
N ARG A 244 -9.61 -6.93 -13.61
CA ARG A 244 -8.43 -6.52 -12.82
C ARG A 244 -8.19 -7.43 -11.63
N ALA A 245 -6.99 -7.39 -11.09
CA ALA A 245 -6.68 -8.00 -9.81
C ALA A 245 -7.36 -7.25 -8.66
N HIS A 246 -7.70 -7.96 -7.59
CA HIS A 246 -8.24 -7.38 -6.36
C HIS A 246 -7.14 -7.32 -5.30
N GLY A 247 -6.88 -6.11 -4.82
CA GLY A 247 -5.81 -5.84 -3.86
C GLY A 247 -6.16 -6.26 -2.44
N GLY A 248 -5.14 -6.53 -1.65
CA GLY A 248 -5.31 -6.85 -0.24
C GLY A 248 -4.01 -6.79 0.55
N ARG A 249 -4.12 -6.99 1.85
CA ARG A 249 -2.94 -7.16 2.71
C ARG A 249 -2.38 -8.57 2.59
N ALA A 250 -1.10 -8.74 2.89
CA ALA A 250 -0.45 -10.03 3.07
C ALA A 250 -1.18 -10.88 4.13
N SER A 251 -1.78 -10.25 5.13
CA SER A 251 -2.66 -10.88 6.12
C SER A 251 -3.98 -11.41 5.57
N GLY A 252 -4.26 -11.23 4.25
CA GLY A 252 -5.46 -11.74 3.58
C GLY A 252 -6.65 -10.78 3.55
N ARG A 253 -6.57 -9.62 4.22
CA ARG A 253 -7.63 -8.61 4.23
C ARG A 253 -7.75 -7.93 2.86
N PRO A 254 -8.96 -7.79 2.27
CA PRO A 254 -9.17 -6.96 1.10
C PRO A 254 -8.97 -5.48 1.41
N LEU A 255 -8.57 -4.72 0.41
CA LEU A 255 -8.42 -3.26 0.50
C LEU A 255 -9.07 -2.63 -0.72
N ASP A 256 -9.63 -1.43 -0.52
CA ASP A 256 -10.21 -0.65 -1.61
C ASP A 256 -9.12 -0.21 -2.59
N THR A 257 -9.53 -0.10 -3.84
CA THR A 257 -8.69 0.48 -4.89
C THR A 257 -8.46 1.97 -4.65
N TRP A 258 -7.28 2.45 -5.04
CA TRP A 258 -6.99 3.87 -4.97
C TRP A 258 -7.28 4.53 -6.32
N SER A 259 -8.12 5.54 -6.31
CA SER A 259 -8.44 6.37 -7.46
C SER A 259 -8.37 7.85 -7.08
N GLY A 260 -8.08 8.70 -8.03
CA GLY A 260 -8.02 10.15 -7.82
C GLY A 260 -7.19 10.86 -8.86
N VAL A 261 -7.46 12.15 -9.04
CA VAL A 261 -6.79 12.99 -10.04
C VAL A 261 -5.50 13.59 -9.49
N GLY A 262 -5.56 14.14 -8.26
CA GLY A 262 -4.47 14.95 -7.73
C GLY A 262 -3.14 14.21 -7.61
N TYR A 263 -3.16 13.00 -7.07
CA TYR A 263 -1.96 12.18 -6.92
C TYR A 263 -1.76 11.16 -8.06
N ALA A 264 -2.50 11.27 -9.18
CA ALA A 264 -2.31 10.39 -10.31
C ALA A 264 -0.86 10.40 -10.85
N PRO A 265 -0.16 11.55 -10.97
CA PRO A 265 1.22 11.56 -11.41
C PRO A 265 2.22 10.90 -10.43
N ALA A 266 1.81 10.70 -9.18
CA ALA A 266 2.59 10.01 -8.16
C ALA A 266 2.19 8.54 -7.96
N GLY A 267 1.09 8.08 -8.61
CA GLY A 267 0.71 6.66 -8.62
C GLY A 267 -0.60 6.31 -7.94
N VAL A 268 -1.52 7.26 -7.77
CA VAL A 268 -2.88 6.99 -7.31
C VAL A 268 -3.81 6.91 -8.53
N GLY A 269 -4.35 5.73 -8.81
CA GLY A 269 -5.25 5.49 -9.93
C GLY A 269 -4.66 4.88 -11.21
N PRO A 270 -3.33 4.88 -11.46
CA PRO A 270 -2.80 4.17 -12.61
C PRO A 270 -2.84 2.64 -12.44
N TRP A 271 -3.39 1.99 -13.47
CA TRP A 271 -3.47 0.55 -13.66
C TRP A 271 -2.71 0.14 -14.90
N SER A 272 -2.01 -0.99 -14.85
CA SER A 272 -1.29 -1.52 -16.00
C SER A 272 -1.21 -3.04 -15.93
N THR A 273 -0.73 -3.66 -17.01
CA THR A 273 -0.45 -5.08 -17.11
C THR A 273 1.07 -5.32 -17.13
N ALA A 274 1.49 -6.56 -16.84
CA ALA A 274 2.88 -6.94 -16.97
C ALA A 274 3.37 -6.79 -18.42
N GLU A 275 2.50 -7.03 -19.41
CA GLU A 275 2.82 -6.89 -20.83
C GLU A 275 3.09 -5.44 -21.21
N ASP A 276 2.21 -4.48 -20.83
CA ASP A 276 2.38 -3.06 -21.15
C ASP A 276 3.66 -2.50 -20.51
N LEU A 277 3.89 -2.79 -19.22
CA LEU A 277 5.15 -2.40 -18.57
C LEU A 277 6.37 -3.12 -19.17
N GLY A 278 6.20 -4.32 -19.70
CA GLY A 278 7.21 -5.03 -20.49
C GLY A 278 7.56 -4.28 -21.79
N ARG A 279 6.56 -3.71 -22.49
CA ARG A 279 6.78 -2.87 -23.68
C ARG A 279 7.54 -1.59 -23.31
N LEU A 280 7.14 -0.93 -22.22
CA LEU A 280 7.88 0.22 -21.69
C LEU A 280 9.34 -0.14 -21.41
N ALA A 281 9.58 -1.26 -20.70
CA ALA A 281 10.90 -1.73 -20.33
C ALA A 281 11.76 -2.04 -21.57
N ALA A 282 11.19 -2.76 -22.54
CA ALA A 282 11.88 -3.10 -23.80
C ALA A 282 12.28 -1.84 -24.60
N ALA A 283 11.34 -0.90 -24.78
CA ALA A 283 11.62 0.33 -25.51
C ALA A 283 12.64 1.23 -24.75
N THR A 284 12.60 1.23 -23.41
CA THR A 284 13.54 1.99 -22.58
C THR A 284 14.95 1.40 -22.66
N LEU A 285 15.10 0.07 -22.64
CA LEU A 285 16.38 -0.61 -22.85
C LEU A 285 16.96 -0.33 -24.24
N ALA A 286 16.09 -0.31 -25.26
CA ALA A 286 16.49 -0.01 -26.64
C ALA A 286 16.77 1.50 -26.86
N GLY A 287 16.47 2.38 -25.89
CA GLY A 287 16.61 3.82 -26.02
C GLY A 287 15.58 4.47 -26.96
N THR A 288 14.52 3.75 -27.35
CA THR A 288 13.47 4.21 -28.28
C THR A 288 12.22 4.73 -27.58
N ALA A 289 12.08 4.52 -26.28
CA ALA A 289 10.94 5.03 -25.53
C ALA A 289 10.96 6.58 -25.48
N PRO A 290 9.80 7.27 -25.67
CA PRO A 290 9.73 8.69 -25.42
C PRO A 290 10.22 9.01 -24.02
N GLY A 291 11.15 9.97 -23.91
CA GLY A 291 11.72 10.37 -22.62
C GLY A 291 12.63 9.32 -21.96
N ALA A 292 13.20 8.35 -22.69
CA ALA A 292 14.13 7.34 -22.14
C ALA A 292 15.31 7.96 -21.36
N ASP A 293 15.71 9.20 -21.69
CA ASP A 293 16.75 9.95 -20.99
C ASP A 293 16.43 10.18 -19.49
N ALA A 294 15.17 10.06 -19.07
CA ALA A 294 14.77 10.10 -17.66
C ALA A 294 15.52 9.07 -16.79
N THR A 295 15.93 7.95 -17.39
CA THR A 295 16.65 6.86 -16.71
C THR A 295 18.15 7.12 -16.50
N THR A 296 18.69 8.24 -17.00
CA THR A 296 20.08 8.63 -16.76
C THR A 296 20.27 8.95 -15.29
N ALA A 297 21.25 8.31 -14.65
CA ALA A 297 21.64 8.62 -13.27
C ALA A 297 22.23 10.04 -13.19
N ARG A 298 21.56 10.94 -12.48
CA ARG A 298 21.95 12.37 -12.43
C ARG A 298 22.42 12.81 -11.06
N PHE A 299 21.75 12.34 -10.03
CA PHE A 299 21.96 12.82 -8.68
C PHE A 299 22.23 11.63 -7.77
N ARG A 300 23.17 11.79 -6.84
CA ARG A 300 23.45 10.79 -5.84
C ARG A 300 22.29 10.76 -4.83
N GLU A 301 21.82 9.56 -4.49
CA GLU A 301 20.83 9.35 -3.43
C GLU A 301 21.58 9.00 -2.14
N ASP A 302 22.09 7.78 -2.05
CA ASP A 302 22.94 7.33 -0.95
C ASP A 302 23.92 6.26 -1.45
N GLY A 303 24.95 5.93 -0.65
CA GLY A 303 25.85 4.81 -0.92
C GLY A 303 26.17 4.59 -2.39
N ASN A 304 25.59 3.54 -2.97
CA ASN A 304 25.73 3.09 -4.36
C ASN A 304 24.47 3.36 -5.22
N SER A 305 23.57 4.21 -4.75
CA SER A 305 22.32 4.58 -5.42
C SER A 305 22.35 5.99 -5.96
N HIS A 306 21.75 6.16 -7.14
CA HIS A 306 21.53 7.44 -7.83
C HIS A 306 20.07 7.55 -8.28
N ILE A 307 19.64 8.76 -8.59
CA ILE A 307 18.31 9.01 -9.17
C ILE A 307 18.44 9.86 -10.44
N GLY A 308 17.64 9.50 -11.45
CA GLY A 308 17.33 10.31 -12.61
C GLY A 308 16.03 11.08 -12.41
N TYR A 309 15.18 11.13 -13.45
CA TYR A 309 13.83 11.69 -13.35
C TYR A 309 12.84 10.55 -13.07
N GLY A 310 12.55 10.31 -11.78
CA GLY A 310 11.67 9.24 -11.32
C GLY A 310 12.23 7.82 -11.49
N TRP A 311 13.49 7.63 -11.87
CA TRP A 311 14.15 6.34 -11.97
C TRP A 311 15.35 6.29 -11.03
N PHE A 312 15.43 5.24 -10.24
CA PHE A 312 16.59 4.95 -9.41
C PHE A 312 17.59 4.08 -10.18
N THR A 313 18.86 4.20 -9.84
CA THR A 313 19.93 3.33 -10.33
C THR A 313 20.70 2.83 -9.12
N THR A 314 20.70 1.53 -8.89
CA THR A 314 21.39 0.94 -7.73
C THR A 314 22.29 -0.18 -8.20
N ARG A 315 23.48 -0.27 -7.59
CA ARG A 315 24.43 -1.34 -7.84
C ARG A 315 24.27 -2.45 -6.80
N HIS A 316 23.99 -3.66 -7.28
CA HIS A 316 23.88 -4.89 -6.50
C HIS A 316 25.04 -5.81 -6.89
N GLY A 317 26.19 -5.69 -6.20
CA GLY A 317 27.42 -6.38 -6.63
C GLY A 317 27.87 -5.91 -8.03
N ASP A 318 27.94 -6.84 -8.98
CA ASP A 318 28.28 -6.54 -10.38
C ASP A 318 27.08 -6.11 -11.24
N HIS A 319 25.86 -6.16 -10.70
CA HIS A 319 24.63 -5.78 -11.38
C HIS A 319 24.28 -4.32 -11.12
N GLU A 320 24.17 -3.53 -12.18
CA GLU A 320 23.64 -2.16 -12.11
C GLU A 320 22.21 -2.17 -12.66
N VAL A 321 21.25 -1.92 -11.79
CA VAL A 321 19.83 -1.98 -12.13
C VAL A 321 19.23 -0.58 -12.06
N VAL A 322 18.61 -0.15 -13.18
CA VAL A 322 17.76 1.03 -13.24
C VAL A 322 16.34 0.59 -12.93
N TRP A 323 15.69 1.19 -11.93
CA TRP A 323 14.44 0.65 -11.41
C TRP A 323 13.50 1.68 -10.81
N HIS A 324 12.26 1.31 -10.66
CA HIS A 324 11.32 1.90 -9.72
C HIS A 324 10.38 0.83 -9.17
N ASN A 325 9.99 0.97 -7.91
CA ASN A 325 8.95 0.13 -7.30
C ASN A 325 7.65 0.93 -7.07
N GLY A 326 6.58 0.22 -6.80
CA GLY A 326 5.30 0.83 -6.48
C GLY A 326 4.60 0.15 -5.32
N ALA A 327 3.88 0.96 -4.56
CA ALA A 327 3.06 0.52 -3.46
C ALA A 327 1.76 1.32 -3.43
N THR A 328 0.64 0.61 -3.34
CA THR A 328 -0.65 1.15 -2.97
C THR A 328 -1.18 0.41 -1.74
N GLY A 329 -2.42 0.60 -1.37
CA GLY A 329 -3.02 -0.10 -0.24
C GLY A 329 -2.85 -1.61 -0.33
N GLY A 330 -3.17 -2.21 -1.48
CA GLY A 330 -3.22 -3.65 -1.68
C GLY A 330 -2.34 -4.19 -2.80
N PHE A 331 -1.40 -3.40 -3.35
CA PHE A 331 -0.58 -3.82 -4.48
C PHE A 331 0.88 -3.45 -4.28
N ARG A 332 1.75 -4.25 -4.90
CA ARG A 332 3.18 -3.97 -5.07
C ARG A 332 3.55 -4.17 -6.52
N SER A 333 4.43 -3.32 -7.01
CA SER A 333 4.95 -3.39 -8.35
C SER A 333 6.46 -3.14 -8.37
N TYR A 334 7.13 -3.69 -9.34
CA TYR A 334 8.55 -3.46 -9.58
C TYR A 334 8.81 -3.49 -11.09
N ILE A 335 9.62 -2.56 -11.58
CA ILE A 335 10.20 -2.56 -12.91
C ILE A 335 11.70 -2.34 -12.74
N GLY A 336 12.51 -3.22 -13.33
CA GLY A 336 13.97 -3.16 -13.27
C GLY A 336 14.57 -3.45 -14.63
N LEU A 337 15.60 -2.67 -15.00
CA LEU A 337 16.31 -2.76 -16.27
C LEU A 337 17.81 -2.90 -16.01
N GLU A 338 18.45 -3.86 -16.62
CA GLU A 338 19.89 -4.05 -16.58
C GLU A 338 20.47 -3.89 -17.99
N ARG A 339 21.11 -2.76 -18.23
CA ARG A 339 21.65 -2.43 -19.57
C ARG A 339 22.78 -3.35 -19.99
N ALA A 340 23.62 -3.77 -19.04
CA ALA A 340 24.79 -4.62 -19.33
C ALA A 340 24.39 -5.96 -19.95
N THR A 341 23.26 -6.54 -19.52
CA THR A 341 22.73 -7.82 -20.02
C THR A 341 21.64 -7.66 -21.08
N GLY A 342 21.13 -6.44 -21.29
CA GLY A 342 19.97 -6.19 -22.14
C GLY A 342 18.68 -6.80 -21.61
N ARG A 343 18.58 -7.04 -20.30
CA ARG A 343 17.43 -7.66 -19.64
C ARG A 343 16.59 -6.64 -18.87
N ALA A 344 15.29 -6.87 -18.83
CA ALA A 344 14.42 -6.14 -17.93
C ALA A 344 13.34 -7.07 -17.36
N VAL A 345 12.83 -6.70 -16.21
CA VAL A 345 11.80 -7.43 -15.49
C VAL A 345 10.70 -6.50 -14.99
N VAL A 346 9.48 -7.02 -15.01
CA VAL A 346 8.33 -6.41 -14.32
C VAL A 346 7.75 -7.47 -13.39
N VAL A 347 7.42 -7.08 -12.17
CA VAL A 347 6.69 -7.92 -11.22
C VAL A 347 5.57 -7.11 -10.61
N LEU A 348 4.34 -7.59 -10.75
CA LEU A 348 3.12 -6.99 -10.19
C LEU A 348 2.50 -7.98 -9.21
N GLY A 349 2.14 -7.53 -8.02
CA GLY A 349 1.51 -8.33 -6.97
C GLY A 349 0.26 -7.66 -6.41
N ASN A 350 -0.77 -8.44 -6.10
CA ASN A 350 -2.03 -7.97 -5.54
C ASN A 350 -2.14 -8.12 -4.02
N THR A 351 -1.01 -8.02 -3.34
CA THR A 351 -0.92 -7.85 -1.89
C THR A 351 0.11 -6.78 -1.54
N ASP A 352 0.15 -6.35 -0.28
CA ASP A 352 1.14 -5.39 0.21
C ASP A 352 2.50 -6.03 0.54
N LYS A 353 2.75 -7.30 0.18
CA LYS A 353 4.07 -7.94 0.29
C LYS A 353 4.98 -7.52 -0.85
N GLY A 354 6.22 -7.10 -0.54
CA GLY A 354 7.22 -6.63 -1.51
C GLY A 354 7.54 -7.66 -2.59
N VAL A 355 7.73 -7.18 -3.81
CA VAL A 355 8.02 -7.99 -5.00
C VAL A 355 9.40 -7.71 -5.60
N GLU A 356 10.11 -6.72 -5.09
CA GLU A 356 11.42 -6.28 -5.56
C GLU A 356 12.45 -7.43 -5.57
N PRO A 357 12.57 -8.26 -4.50
CA PRO A 357 13.52 -9.37 -4.50
C PRO A 357 13.22 -10.41 -5.58
N ILE A 358 11.94 -10.60 -5.95
CA ILE A 358 11.55 -11.50 -7.04
C ILE A 358 12.09 -10.96 -8.36
N GLY A 359 11.91 -9.66 -8.61
CA GLY A 359 12.42 -8.99 -9.80
C GLY A 359 13.94 -9.06 -9.91
N LEU A 360 14.67 -8.76 -8.82
CA LEU A 360 16.13 -8.83 -8.79
C LEU A 360 16.65 -10.24 -9.07
N ARG A 361 16.04 -11.27 -8.48
CA ARG A 361 16.42 -12.68 -8.76
C ARG A 361 16.16 -13.07 -10.24
N LEU A 362 15.08 -12.59 -10.83
CA LEU A 362 14.78 -12.83 -12.24
C LEU A 362 15.75 -12.11 -13.17
N LEU A 363 16.36 -11.00 -12.76
CA LEU A 363 17.47 -10.37 -13.48
C LEU A 363 18.78 -11.13 -13.30
N GLY A 364 18.88 -12.07 -12.36
CA GLY A 364 20.07 -12.85 -12.08
C GLY A 364 20.92 -12.26 -10.94
N VAL A 365 20.43 -11.27 -10.22
CA VAL A 365 21.10 -10.73 -9.03
C VAL A 365 21.24 -11.82 -7.98
N PRO A 366 22.44 -12.06 -7.43
CA PRO A 366 22.67 -13.10 -6.44
C PRO A 366 21.79 -12.94 -5.21
N GLU A 367 21.41 -14.04 -4.55
CA GLU A 367 20.51 -14.08 -3.41
C GLU A 367 20.93 -13.11 -2.28
N LYS A 368 22.23 -13.06 -1.99
CA LYS A 368 22.79 -12.17 -0.96
C LYS A 368 22.55 -10.69 -1.25
N GLU A 369 22.52 -10.31 -2.52
CA GLU A 369 22.34 -8.94 -3.00
C GLU A 369 20.86 -8.62 -3.25
N ALA A 370 20.09 -9.61 -3.74
CA ALA A 370 18.65 -9.46 -3.96
C ALA A 370 17.88 -9.32 -2.64
N GLY A 371 18.40 -9.90 -1.57
CA GLY A 371 17.82 -9.82 -0.23
C GLY A 371 16.45 -10.48 -0.12
N GLU A 372 15.82 -10.27 1.00
CA GLU A 372 14.38 -10.47 1.21
C GLU A 372 13.74 -9.11 1.42
N ALA A 373 12.46 -8.99 1.03
CA ALA A 373 11.69 -7.80 1.39
C ALA A 373 11.65 -7.73 2.93
N ALA A 374 12.53 -6.90 3.50
CA ALA A 374 12.59 -6.74 4.96
C ALA A 374 11.23 -6.25 5.46
N PRO A 375 10.70 -6.84 6.54
CA PRO A 375 9.50 -6.33 7.16
C PRO A 375 9.75 -4.88 7.59
N VAL A 376 9.08 -3.94 6.92
CA VAL A 376 9.16 -2.52 7.27
C VAL A 376 8.52 -2.26 8.65
N ALA A 377 8.88 -1.15 9.30
CA ALA A 377 8.34 -0.80 10.62
C ALA A 377 6.81 -0.97 10.76
N PRO A 378 5.96 -0.63 9.75
CA PRO A 378 4.52 -0.89 9.80
C PRO A 378 4.13 -2.36 10.01
N VAL A 379 4.90 -3.33 9.51
CA VAL A 379 4.64 -4.77 9.72
C VAL A 379 4.82 -5.13 11.20
N TRP A 380 5.88 -4.66 11.83
CA TRP A 380 6.13 -4.90 13.26
C TRP A 380 5.12 -4.18 14.16
N ILE A 381 4.66 -2.98 13.77
CA ILE A 381 3.56 -2.29 14.45
C ILE A 381 2.28 -3.12 14.33
N GLY A 382 1.94 -3.60 13.14
CA GLY A 382 0.80 -4.47 12.88
C GLY A 382 0.88 -5.78 13.68
N ALA A 383 2.06 -6.39 13.77
CA ALA A 383 2.31 -7.59 14.59
C ALA A 383 2.08 -7.31 16.08
N GLY A 384 2.59 -6.20 16.59
CA GLY A 384 2.36 -5.75 17.97
C GLY A 384 0.87 -5.52 18.25
N LEU A 385 0.14 -4.87 17.34
CA LEU A 385 -1.30 -4.65 17.44
C LEU A 385 -2.08 -5.98 17.40
N ALA A 386 -1.67 -6.93 16.54
CA ALA A 386 -2.28 -8.26 16.48
C ALA A 386 -2.24 -8.96 17.84
N VAL A 387 -1.06 -9.00 18.46
CA VAL A 387 -0.88 -9.64 19.77
C VAL A 387 -1.57 -8.85 20.89
N ALA A 388 -1.32 -7.55 20.96
CA ALA A 388 -1.86 -6.70 22.03
C ALA A 388 -3.39 -6.73 22.05
N PHE A 389 -4.05 -6.45 20.93
CA PHE A 389 -5.50 -6.40 20.87
C PHE A 389 -6.15 -7.78 21.03
N THR A 390 -5.49 -8.86 20.59
CA THR A 390 -5.98 -10.23 20.80
C THR A 390 -6.19 -10.55 22.28
N PHE A 391 -5.26 -10.11 23.15
CA PHE A 391 -5.30 -10.47 24.57
C PHE A 391 -5.85 -9.37 25.47
N LEU A 392 -5.76 -8.09 25.07
CA LEU A 392 -6.13 -6.93 25.90
C LEU A 392 -7.61 -6.99 26.35
N GLY A 393 -8.52 -7.36 25.45
CA GLY A 393 -9.94 -7.46 25.74
C GLY A 393 -10.24 -8.53 26.81
N GLY A 394 -9.71 -9.73 26.62
CA GLY A 394 -9.88 -10.83 27.55
C GLY A 394 -9.26 -10.56 28.92
N LEU A 395 -8.04 -10.01 28.96
CA LEU A 395 -7.36 -9.62 30.21
C LEU A 395 -8.13 -8.50 30.93
N SER A 396 -8.63 -7.50 30.21
CA SER A 396 -9.46 -6.43 30.77
C SER A 396 -10.74 -6.96 31.37
N LEU A 397 -11.42 -7.90 30.70
CA LEU A 397 -12.62 -8.57 31.22
C LEU A 397 -12.34 -9.37 32.48
N LEU A 398 -11.25 -10.16 32.51
CA LEU A 398 -10.83 -10.88 33.70
C LEU A 398 -10.52 -9.94 34.87
N GLY A 399 -9.84 -8.84 34.60
CA GLY A 399 -9.60 -7.78 35.59
C GLY A 399 -10.89 -7.18 36.10
N THR A 400 -11.83 -6.87 35.20
CA THR A 400 -13.16 -6.32 35.53
C THR A 400 -13.95 -7.32 36.37
N ALA A 401 -13.99 -8.59 36.01
CA ALA A 401 -14.72 -9.62 36.78
C ALA A 401 -14.20 -9.78 38.22
N ARG A 402 -12.96 -9.42 38.51
CA ARG A 402 -12.33 -9.48 39.85
C ARG A 402 -12.56 -8.23 40.70
N ARG A 403 -13.07 -7.13 40.14
CA ARG A 403 -13.30 -5.87 40.89
C ARG A 403 -14.40 -6.08 41.93
N ARG A 404 -14.24 -5.45 43.09
CA ARG A 404 -15.24 -5.46 44.16
C ARG A 404 -16.42 -4.55 43.86
N GLU A 405 -16.16 -3.39 43.28
CA GLU A 405 -17.14 -2.40 42.86
C GLU A 405 -17.37 -2.57 41.34
N LEU A 406 -18.45 -3.24 40.98
CA LEU A 406 -18.83 -3.57 39.62
C LEU A 406 -20.31 -3.25 39.42
N ASP A 407 -20.66 -2.70 38.26
CA ASP A 407 -22.02 -2.50 37.81
C ASP A 407 -22.26 -3.12 36.42
N ARG A 408 -23.54 -3.24 36.01
CA ARG A 408 -23.91 -3.87 34.73
C ARG A 408 -23.41 -3.08 33.53
N VAL A 409 -23.40 -1.73 33.62
CA VAL A 409 -22.91 -0.87 32.53
C VAL A 409 -21.42 -1.12 32.27
N THR A 410 -20.62 -1.22 33.33
CA THR A 410 -19.19 -1.52 33.21
C THR A 410 -18.93 -2.90 32.60
N VAL A 411 -19.75 -3.93 32.98
CA VAL A 411 -19.63 -5.27 32.38
C VAL A 411 -19.96 -5.25 30.89
N VAL A 412 -21.06 -4.61 30.50
CA VAL A 412 -21.45 -4.48 29.07
C VAL A 412 -20.35 -3.75 28.28
N ALA A 413 -19.88 -2.62 28.81
CA ALA A 413 -18.79 -1.86 28.17
C ALA A 413 -17.54 -2.71 27.97
N ALA A 414 -17.12 -3.47 28.98
CA ALA A 414 -15.95 -4.34 28.89
C ALA A 414 -16.12 -5.46 27.85
N VAL A 415 -17.33 -6.03 27.74
CA VAL A 415 -17.65 -7.05 26.71
C VAL A 415 -17.58 -6.42 25.31
N VAL A 416 -18.21 -5.27 25.10
CA VAL A 416 -18.18 -4.56 23.80
C VAL A 416 -16.74 -4.24 23.39
N TRP A 417 -15.94 -3.73 24.34
CA TRP A 417 -14.52 -3.48 24.07
C TRP A 417 -13.72 -4.75 23.74
N ALA A 418 -14.01 -5.88 24.40
CA ALA A 418 -13.31 -7.14 24.10
C ALA A 418 -13.59 -7.61 22.66
N PHE A 419 -14.82 -7.50 22.18
CA PHE A 419 -15.15 -7.77 20.77
C PHE A 419 -14.51 -6.75 19.82
N ALA A 420 -14.51 -5.47 20.17
CA ALA A 420 -13.85 -4.44 19.39
C ALA A 420 -12.34 -4.70 19.26
N TYR A 421 -11.66 -5.07 20.33
CA TYR A 421 -10.23 -5.42 20.28
C TYR A 421 -9.96 -6.66 19.44
N LEU A 422 -10.79 -7.70 19.52
CA LEU A 422 -10.66 -8.88 18.65
C LEU A 422 -10.87 -8.53 17.17
N GLY A 423 -11.87 -7.70 16.87
CA GLY A 423 -12.09 -7.18 15.52
C GLY A 423 -10.92 -6.32 15.01
N LEU A 424 -10.41 -5.42 15.85
CA LEU A 424 -9.24 -4.60 15.52
C LEU A 424 -7.97 -5.46 15.34
N ALA A 425 -7.76 -6.46 16.19
CA ALA A 425 -6.66 -7.42 16.02
C ALA A 425 -6.76 -8.14 14.68
N HIS A 426 -7.97 -8.62 14.33
CA HIS A 426 -8.22 -9.29 13.05
C HIS A 426 -7.94 -8.37 11.86
N ARG A 427 -8.38 -7.12 11.93
CA ARG A 427 -8.36 -6.17 10.82
C ARG A 427 -7.06 -5.40 10.66
N MET A 428 -6.44 -4.96 11.75
CA MET A 428 -5.24 -4.12 11.75
C MET A 428 -3.96 -4.92 12.01
N GLY A 429 -4.09 -6.15 12.52
CA GLY A 429 -2.97 -7.02 12.83
C GLY A 429 -2.26 -7.49 11.57
N ASP A 430 -0.93 -7.51 11.62
CA ASP A 430 -0.15 -8.19 10.59
C ASP A 430 0.07 -9.65 10.96
N TRP A 431 -0.78 -10.50 10.43
CA TRP A 431 -0.78 -11.94 10.67
C TRP A 431 0.18 -12.71 9.76
N SER A 432 0.91 -12.02 8.89
CA SER A 432 1.94 -12.65 8.05
C SER A 432 3.19 -13.03 8.84
N VAL A 433 3.44 -12.34 9.95
CA VAL A 433 4.61 -12.56 10.85
C VAL A 433 4.21 -13.03 12.26
N VAL A 434 2.92 -13.10 12.56
CA VAL A 434 2.38 -13.56 13.86
C VAL A 434 1.57 -14.83 13.64
N PRO A 435 1.75 -15.87 14.49
CA PRO A 435 0.97 -17.10 14.39
C PRO A 435 -0.53 -16.85 14.53
N VAL A 436 -1.31 -17.17 13.50
CA VAL A 436 -2.77 -16.90 13.44
C VAL A 436 -3.57 -17.61 14.54
N TRP A 437 -3.05 -18.72 15.08
CA TRP A 437 -3.69 -19.47 16.18
C TRP A 437 -3.72 -18.69 17.51
N LEU A 438 -3.01 -17.58 17.65
CA LEU A 438 -3.13 -16.70 18.81
C LEU A 438 -4.52 -16.05 18.88
N TRP A 439 -5.15 -15.76 17.74
CA TRP A 439 -6.46 -15.10 17.70
C TRP A 439 -7.57 -15.92 18.37
N PRO A 440 -7.79 -17.23 18.06
CA PRO A 440 -8.74 -18.06 18.79
C PRO A 440 -8.44 -18.21 20.29
N LEU A 441 -7.18 -18.14 20.71
CA LEU A 441 -6.86 -18.11 22.15
C LEU A 441 -7.38 -16.82 22.82
N GLY A 442 -7.22 -15.67 22.15
CA GLY A 442 -7.78 -14.39 22.62
C GLY A 442 -9.30 -14.42 22.69
N ALA A 443 -9.97 -15.04 21.70
CA ALA A 443 -11.42 -15.25 21.71
C ALA A 443 -11.87 -16.11 22.92
N GLY A 444 -11.19 -17.22 23.17
CA GLY A 444 -11.43 -18.06 24.34
C GLY A 444 -11.22 -17.31 25.66
N LEU A 445 -10.15 -16.53 25.77
CA LEU A 445 -9.84 -15.71 26.95
C LEU A 445 -10.93 -14.65 27.19
N SER A 446 -11.39 -13.99 26.14
CA SER A 446 -12.46 -12.98 26.19
C SER A 446 -13.78 -13.62 26.63
N ALA A 447 -14.12 -14.80 26.11
CA ALA A 447 -15.29 -15.56 26.52
C ALA A 447 -15.22 -16.02 27.99
N ALA A 448 -14.05 -16.45 28.48
CA ALA A 448 -13.82 -16.76 29.88
C ALA A 448 -14.06 -15.56 30.78
N GLY A 449 -13.49 -14.41 30.44
CA GLY A 449 -13.67 -13.18 31.19
C GLY A 449 -15.12 -12.71 31.24
N ALA A 450 -15.81 -12.75 30.08
CA ALA A 450 -17.24 -12.43 29.99
C ALA A 450 -18.10 -13.38 30.86
N THR A 451 -17.85 -14.68 30.79
CA THR A 451 -18.57 -15.68 31.61
C THR A 451 -18.41 -15.39 33.09
N LEU A 452 -17.18 -15.13 33.55
CA LEU A 452 -16.92 -14.81 34.96
C LEU A 452 -17.62 -13.52 35.41
N ALA A 453 -17.64 -12.47 34.57
CA ALA A 453 -18.36 -11.25 34.87
C ALA A 453 -19.88 -11.46 34.93
N LEU A 454 -20.44 -12.25 33.98
CA LEU A 454 -21.85 -12.55 33.89
C LEU A 454 -22.36 -13.46 35.04
N THR A 455 -21.52 -14.29 35.64
CA THR A 455 -21.95 -15.08 36.84
C THR A 455 -22.32 -14.20 38.02
N ARG A 456 -21.91 -12.94 38.05
CA ARG A 456 -22.23 -11.95 39.08
C ARG A 456 -23.40 -11.04 38.69
N TRP A 457 -23.96 -11.19 37.51
CA TRP A 457 -24.89 -10.24 36.88
C TRP A 457 -26.13 -9.96 37.75
N SER A 458 -26.75 -10.97 38.33
CA SER A 458 -27.95 -10.83 39.17
C SER A 458 -27.71 -10.05 40.45
N ALA A 459 -26.46 -10.06 40.96
CA ALA A 459 -26.07 -9.36 42.18
C ALA A 459 -25.55 -7.93 41.91
N LEU A 460 -25.39 -7.52 40.63
CA LEU A 460 -24.83 -6.25 40.30
C LEU A 460 -25.91 -5.15 40.20
N PRO A 461 -25.67 -3.94 40.74
CA PRO A 461 -26.52 -2.81 40.49
C PRO A 461 -26.48 -2.44 39.00
N VAL A 462 -27.56 -1.83 38.49
CA VAL A 462 -27.59 -1.37 37.09
C VAL A 462 -26.49 -0.35 36.88
N VAL A 463 -26.29 0.48 37.89
CA VAL A 463 -25.33 1.55 37.87
C VAL A 463 -24.86 1.84 39.30
N ASP A 464 -23.53 2.04 39.49
CA ASP A 464 -23.00 2.53 40.78
C ASP A 464 -23.22 4.05 40.92
N ALA A 465 -24.00 4.48 41.93
CA ALA A 465 -24.36 5.86 42.17
C ALA A 465 -23.17 6.75 42.58
N ARG A 466 -22.03 6.14 42.98
CA ARG A 466 -20.91 6.87 43.58
C ARG A 466 -20.01 7.59 42.57
N VAL A 467 -20.07 7.22 41.25
CA VAL A 467 -19.13 7.75 40.24
C VAL A 467 -19.80 8.02 38.89
N PRO A 468 -20.70 9.06 38.80
CA PRO A 468 -21.53 9.27 37.62
C PRO A 468 -20.75 9.62 36.35
N TRP A 469 -19.59 10.27 36.43
CA TRP A 469 -18.78 10.64 35.27
C TRP A 469 -18.11 9.41 34.60
N ARG A 470 -17.77 8.40 35.36
CA ARG A 470 -17.24 7.12 34.79
C ARG A 470 -18.27 6.44 33.88
N ARG A 471 -19.56 6.67 34.09
CA ARG A 471 -20.64 6.13 33.27
C ARG A 471 -20.73 6.80 31.91
N LEU A 472 -20.68 8.14 31.90
CA LEU A 472 -20.66 8.88 30.64
C LEU A 472 -19.45 8.45 29.80
N LEU A 473 -18.28 8.27 30.42
CA LEU A 473 -17.11 7.74 29.76
C LEU A 473 -17.28 6.28 29.28
N SER A 474 -17.87 5.40 30.09
CA SER A 474 -18.12 4.00 29.69
C SER A 474 -19.12 3.91 28.55
N VAL A 475 -20.20 4.68 28.56
CA VAL A 475 -21.18 4.71 27.47
C VAL A 475 -20.57 5.30 26.21
N ALA A 476 -19.92 6.47 26.31
CA ALA A 476 -19.26 7.12 25.17
C ALA A 476 -18.17 6.22 24.55
N SER A 477 -17.34 5.60 25.41
CA SER A 477 -16.31 4.67 24.93
C SER A 477 -16.88 3.40 24.32
N SER A 478 -18.02 2.89 24.84
CA SER A 478 -18.69 1.72 24.27
C SER A 478 -19.31 2.02 22.91
N LEU A 479 -19.85 3.21 22.71
CA LEU A 479 -20.33 3.68 21.39
C LEU A 479 -19.16 3.73 20.39
N LEU A 480 -18.02 4.27 20.79
CA LEU A 480 -16.80 4.27 19.97
C LEU A 480 -16.34 2.83 19.65
N ALA A 481 -16.33 1.95 20.67
CA ALA A 481 -15.96 0.54 20.46
C ALA A 481 -16.94 -0.18 19.53
N ALA A 482 -18.24 0.10 19.62
CA ALA A 482 -19.25 -0.47 18.72
C ALA A 482 -19.02 0.01 17.26
N VAL A 483 -18.72 1.29 17.06
CA VAL A 483 -18.38 1.85 15.73
C VAL A 483 -17.14 1.16 15.18
N LEU A 484 -16.08 1.01 15.99
CA LEU A 484 -14.85 0.34 15.59
C LEU A 484 -15.09 -1.16 15.30
N ALA A 485 -15.94 -1.83 16.09
CA ALA A 485 -16.28 -3.23 15.85
C ALA A 485 -17.09 -3.41 14.55
N VAL A 486 -18.07 -2.54 14.28
CA VAL A 486 -18.83 -2.54 13.03
C VAL A 486 -17.89 -2.28 11.85
N ALA A 487 -17.07 -1.23 11.92
CA ALA A 487 -16.07 -0.94 10.89
C ALA A 487 -15.07 -2.10 10.68
N ALA A 488 -14.81 -2.90 11.71
CA ALA A 488 -13.93 -4.07 11.63
C ALA A 488 -14.60 -5.30 10.98
N VAL A 489 -15.91 -5.38 10.91
CA VAL A 489 -16.67 -6.55 10.40
C VAL A 489 -17.33 -6.23 9.04
N SER A 490 -17.54 -4.96 8.70
CA SER A 490 -18.08 -4.54 7.40
C SER A 490 -17.00 -4.70 6.31
N ASP A 491 -16.99 -5.84 5.65
CA ASP A 491 -16.32 -6.09 4.35
C ASP A 491 -17.37 -6.22 3.26
#